data_e3c9247ab18040a3a66a70ae76da918b
#
_entry.id   e3c9247ab18040a3a66a70ae76da918b
#
_cell.length_a   1.000
_cell.length_b   1.000
_cell.length_c   1.000
_cell.angle_alpha   90.00
_cell.angle_beta   90.00
_cell.angle_gamma   90.00
#
_symmetry.space_group_name_H-M   'P 1'
#
loop_
_entity.id
_entity.type
_entity.pdbx_description
1 polymer ?
#
loop_
_entity_poly.entity_id
_entity_poly.type
_entity_poly.pdbx_seq_one_letter_code
_entity_poly.pdbx_strand_id
1 'polypeptide(L)'
;MRFLFTDVNPMITHGLGRTLTELGETVEIIDAGLASQQDPDSLEHAISSFNPDYVCSQGGWGKLGDIIFPILRRKGIPHIFWASEDPLFFESLSLPMARNSQYVFTTAAECIDKYYSQGIKAHLMLFACSPSFHHRVEPDPRFNHDCIFVGNNYSQFPARLKGMEIILKPLIDKDFDLKVYGLDWWLNRQNRFFIEPHIYGGGLAYEEMRTAYSSAKIVLGLHSVDTSPTMISMRTFESLGCGAFYLTQWTPAVENLFSNHEHLVWSKSPQETVELVEYYLARPEERQRIARNGQAYVYARHTYHHRAEEFLNALQTPAVGSRHDYGCCYTVDSNFNRRWRVMKVKRVAINMKNP
;
A
#
# COMPACT_ATOMS: atom_id res chain seq x y z
N MET A 1 -23.84 -2.86 -8.13
CA MET A 1 -23.83 -3.24 -6.69
C MET A 1 -23.73 -2.01 -5.81
N ARG A 2 -24.07 -2.13 -4.52
CA ARG A 2 -24.02 -1.05 -3.53
C ARG A 2 -22.96 -1.39 -2.49
N PHE A 3 -21.90 -0.60 -2.42
CA PHE A 3 -20.76 -0.80 -1.50
C PHE A 3 -20.74 0.30 -0.44
N LEU A 4 -20.70 -0.08 0.82
CA LEU A 4 -20.49 0.85 1.92
C LEU A 4 -19.09 0.61 2.50
N PHE A 5 -18.20 1.60 2.38
CA PHE A 5 -16.87 1.58 2.98
C PHE A 5 -16.88 2.21 4.37
N THR A 6 -16.18 1.60 5.30
CA THR A 6 -16.12 2.02 6.71
C THR A 6 -14.94 2.93 7.04
N ASP A 7 -14.10 3.23 6.04
CA ASP A 7 -12.83 3.92 6.24
C ASP A 7 -12.72 5.13 5.31
N VAL A 8 -12.61 6.32 5.91
CA VAL A 8 -12.35 7.57 5.19
C VAL A 8 -10.84 7.77 5.09
N ASN A 9 -10.26 7.28 4.02
CA ASN A 9 -8.85 7.46 3.73
C ASN A 9 -8.61 7.59 2.21
N PRO A 10 -7.46 8.13 1.78
CA PRO A 10 -7.19 8.41 0.38
C PRO A 10 -7.25 7.20 -0.56
N MET A 11 -6.92 6.00 -0.09
CA MET A 11 -7.00 4.77 -0.90
C MET A 11 -8.44 4.42 -1.28
N ILE A 12 -9.40 4.86 -0.47
CA ILE A 12 -10.83 4.67 -0.73
C ILE A 12 -11.40 5.91 -1.42
N THR A 13 -11.19 7.12 -0.86
CA THR A 13 -11.84 8.35 -1.35
C THR A 13 -11.32 8.81 -2.70
N HIS A 14 -10.03 8.65 -2.99
CA HIS A 14 -9.40 8.98 -4.28
C HIS A 14 -9.03 7.72 -5.09
N GLY A 15 -9.15 6.54 -4.49
CA GLY A 15 -8.75 5.27 -5.06
C GLY A 15 -9.93 4.36 -5.38
N LEU A 16 -10.03 3.22 -4.66
CA LEU A 16 -10.96 2.14 -4.96
C LEU A 16 -12.44 2.58 -4.94
N GLY A 17 -12.87 3.29 -3.91
CA GLY A 17 -14.27 3.73 -3.79
C GLY A 17 -14.68 4.65 -4.92
N ARG A 18 -13.84 5.64 -5.25
CA ARG A 18 -14.06 6.53 -6.39
C ARG A 18 -14.11 5.76 -7.71
N THR A 19 -13.17 4.85 -7.93
CA THR A 19 -13.09 4.08 -9.17
C THR A 19 -14.30 3.16 -9.33
N LEU A 20 -14.80 2.53 -8.27
CA LEU A 20 -16.04 1.76 -8.33
C LEU A 20 -17.23 2.63 -8.76
N THR A 21 -17.29 3.89 -8.27
CA THR A 21 -18.33 4.85 -8.73
C THR A 21 -18.16 5.19 -10.21
N GLU A 22 -16.94 5.40 -10.69
CA GLU A 22 -16.63 5.66 -12.11
C GLU A 22 -17.02 4.46 -13.02
N LEU A 23 -16.99 3.23 -12.47
CA LEU A 23 -17.43 2.01 -13.13
C LEU A 23 -18.96 1.76 -13.05
N GLY A 24 -19.72 2.68 -12.45
CA GLY A 24 -21.19 2.62 -12.38
C GLY A 24 -21.72 1.92 -11.12
N GLU A 25 -20.87 1.60 -10.15
CA GLU A 25 -21.31 1.06 -8.88
C GLU A 25 -21.81 2.20 -7.95
N THR A 26 -22.67 1.87 -6.99
CA THR A 26 -23.12 2.84 -5.97
C THR A 26 -22.25 2.70 -4.74
N VAL A 27 -21.55 3.77 -4.36
CA VAL A 27 -20.59 3.76 -3.25
C VAL A 27 -20.95 4.81 -2.23
N GLU A 28 -20.97 4.41 -0.95
CA GLU A 28 -21.01 5.31 0.20
C GLU A 28 -19.77 5.06 1.07
N ILE A 29 -19.19 6.13 1.62
CA ILE A 29 -17.99 6.07 2.44
C ILE A 29 -18.32 6.76 3.77
N ILE A 30 -18.15 6.04 4.88
CA ILE A 30 -18.39 6.54 6.22
C ILE A 30 -17.14 6.36 7.09
N ASP A 31 -16.97 7.23 8.07
CA ASP A 31 -16.00 7.00 9.14
C ASP A 31 -16.69 6.22 10.27
N ALA A 32 -16.62 4.89 10.18
CA ALA A 32 -17.26 4.02 11.17
C ALA A 32 -16.61 4.15 12.56
N GLY A 33 -15.33 4.50 12.64
CA GLY A 33 -14.64 4.75 13.91
C GLY A 33 -15.20 5.98 14.61
N LEU A 34 -15.37 7.07 13.89
CA LEU A 34 -15.94 8.31 14.41
C LEU A 34 -17.44 8.15 14.71
N ALA A 35 -18.20 7.54 13.81
CA ALA A 35 -19.63 7.31 13.99
C ALA A 35 -19.91 6.49 15.25
N SER A 36 -19.18 5.41 15.48
CA SER A 36 -19.36 4.55 16.66
C SER A 36 -18.94 5.20 17.99
N GLN A 37 -18.08 6.22 17.96
CA GLN A 37 -17.71 7.00 19.14
C GLN A 37 -18.77 8.04 19.53
N GLN A 38 -19.48 8.59 18.54
CA GLN A 38 -20.50 9.61 18.74
C GLN A 38 -21.83 9.00 19.17
N ASP A 39 -22.25 7.93 18.51
CA ASP A 39 -23.49 7.21 18.79
C ASP A 39 -23.34 5.75 18.30
N PRO A 40 -23.43 4.76 19.20
CA PRO A 40 -23.34 3.35 18.80
C PRO A 40 -24.36 2.91 17.75
N ASP A 41 -25.53 3.54 17.69
CA ASP A 41 -26.59 3.20 16.75
C ASP A 41 -26.41 3.89 15.39
N SER A 42 -25.53 4.91 15.30
CA SER A 42 -25.32 5.68 14.08
C SER A 42 -24.77 4.83 12.92
N LEU A 43 -23.89 3.88 13.21
CA LEU A 43 -23.35 2.96 12.21
C LEU A 43 -24.43 2.01 11.68
N GLU A 44 -25.26 1.47 12.57
CA GLU A 44 -26.37 0.60 12.16
C GLU A 44 -27.41 1.38 11.34
N HIS A 45 -27.68 2.63 11.71
CA HIS A 45 -28.58 3.51 10.96
C HIS A 45 -28.03 3.81 9.57
N ALA A 46 -26.74 4.14 9.43
CA ALA A 46 -26.09 4.38 8.13
C ALA A 46 -26.18 3.13 7.24
N ILE A 47 -25.85 1.95 7.77
CA ILE A 47 -25.98 0.67 7.05
C ILE A 47 -27.42 0.43 6.60
N SER A 48 -28.41 0.69 7.48
CA SER A 48 -29.82 0.45 7.17
C SER A 48 -30.34 1.42 6.12
N SER A 49 -29.98 2.70 6.22
CA SER A 49 -30.43 3.76 5.29
C SER A 49 -29.82 3.56 3.91
N PHE A 50 -28.55 3.22 3.82
CA PHE A 50 -27.89 2.97 2.55
C PHE A 50 -28.28 1.62 1.94
N ASN A 51 -28.60 0.61 2.76
CA ASN A 51 -28.95 -0.75 2.33
C ASN A 51 -27.92 -1.34 1.34
N PRO A 52 -26.66 -1.56 1.77
CA PRO A 52 -25.58 -2.03 0.90
C PRO A 52 -25.73 -3.52 0.55
N ASP A 53 -25.24 -3.90 -0.64
CA ASP A 53 -25.01 -5.32 -1.01
C ASP A 53 -23.79 -5.86 -0.27
N TYR A 54 -22.80 -5.00 0.00
CA TYR A 54 -21.55 -5.34 0.69
C TYR A 54 -21.11 -4.19 1.60
N VAL A 55 -20.59 -4.54 2.78
CA VAL A 55 -19.84 -3.61 3.62
C VAL A 55 -18.35 -3.93 3.50
N CYS A 56 -17.53 -2.90 3.29
CA CYS A 56 -16.11 -3.02 3.02
C CYS A 56 -15.29 -2.30 4.09
N SER A 57 -14.28 -2.98 4.65
CA SER A 57 -13.32 -2.37 5.57
C SER A 57 -11.89 -2.51 5.05
N GLN A 58 -11.10 -1.44 5.27
CA GLN A 58 -9.68 -1.43 4.98
C GLN A 58 -8.91 -1.15 6.28
N GLY A 59 -8.08 -2.09 6.72
CA GLY A 59 -7.34 -2.00 7.97
C GLY A 59 -8.09 -2.62 9.16
N GLY A 60 -9.19 -2.01 9.62
CA GLY A 60 -10.01 -2.58 10.71
C GLY A 60 -9.48 -2.30 12.13
N TRP A 61 -8.81 -1.16 12.31
CA TRP A 61 -8.21 -0.77 13.60
C TRP A 61 -9.23 -0.53 14.72
N GLY A 62 -8.79 -0.69 15.95
CA GLY A 62 -9.59 -0.46 17.14
C GLY A 62 -10.66 -1.54 17.37
N LYS A 63 -11.88 -1.12 17.71
CA LYS A 63 -13.01 -2.00 18.00
C LYS A 63 -13.99 -2.17 16.83
N LEU A 64 -13.59 -1.79 15.62
CA LEU A 64 -14.48 -1.83 14.46
C LEU A 64 -15.12 -3.20 14.27
N GLY A 65 -14.32 -4.27 14.33
CA GLY A 65 -14.83 -5.64 14.20
C GLY A 65 -15.88 -6.01 15.24
N ASP A 66 -15.68 -5.59 16.50
CA ASP A 66 -16.61 -5.89 17.60
C ASP A 66 -17.98 -5.23 17.38
N ILE A 67 -18.01 -4.07 16.73
CA ILE A 67 -19.23 -3.29 16.47
C ILE A 67 -19.90 -3.75 15.19
N ILE A 68 -19.14 -3.87 14.09
CA ILE A 68 -19.72 -4.05 12.76
C ILE A 68 -20.24 -5.48 12.53
N PHE A 69 -19.51 -6.51 12.93
CA PHE A 69 -19.89 -7.89 12.64
C PHE A 69 -21.21 -8.34 13.29
N PRO A 70 -21.57 -7.96 14.52
CA PRO A 70 -22.90 -8.22 15.05
C PRO A 70 -24.03 -7.60 14.18
N ILE A 71 -23.84 -6.39 13.68
CA ILE A 71 -24.82 -5.70 12.82
C ILE A 71 -24.96 -6.46 11.49
N LEU A 72 -23.83 -6.77 10.83
CA LEU A 72 -23.84 -7.44 9.54
C LEU A 72 -24.47 -8.84 9.61
N ARG A 73 -24.19 -9.61 10.68
CA ARG A 73 -24.81 -10.91 10.89
C ARG A 73 -26.33 -10.81 11.05
N ARG A 74 -26.84 -9.84 11.83
CA ARG A 74 -28.30 -9.63 12.00
C ARG A 74 -28.98 -9.27 10.68
N LYS A 75 -28.30 -8.52 9.83
CA LYS A 75 -28.85 -8.03 8.54
C LYS A 75 -28.56 -8.97 7.36
N GLY A 76 -27.74 -10.00 7.55
CA GLY A 76 -27.34 -10.90 6.46
C GLY A 76 -26.49 -10.23 5.38
N ILE A 77 -25.76 -9.16 5.72
CA ILE A 77 -24.94 -8.40 4.77
C ILE A 77 -23.52 -8.96 4.76
N PRO A 78 -22.97 -9.38 3.60
CA PRO A 78 -21.62 -9.88 3.49
C PRO A 78 -20.58 -8.77 3.68
N HIS A 79 -19.44 -9.16 4.30
CA HIS A 79 -18.32 -8.26 4.54
C HIS A 79 -17.15 -8.56 3.60
N ILE A 80 -16.53 -7.50 3.09
CA ILE A 80 -15.30 -7.53 2.31
C ILE A 80 -14.19 -6.87 3.14
N PHE A 81 -13.07 -7.54 3.29
CA PHE A 81 -11.93 -7.01 4.04
C PHE A 81 -10.70 -6.86 3.15
N TRP A 82 -10.12 -5.66 3.13
CA TRP A 82 -8.81 -5.42 2.52
C TRP A 82 -7.73 -5.31 3.61
N ALA A 83 -6.97 -6.37 3.78
CA ALA A 83 -5.86 -6.50 4.72
C ALA A 83 -4.62 -5.72 4.22
N SER A 84 -4.70 -4.41 4.22
CA SER A 84 -3.63 -3.51 3.78
C SER A 84 -2.43 -3.47 4.72
N GLU A 85 -2.61 -3.94 5.96
CA GLU A 85 -1.59 -3.98 7.01
C GLU A 85 -0.79 -5.29 7.04
N ASP A 86 -1.09 -6.22 6.15
CA ASP A 86 -0.31 -7.44 5.97
C ASP A 86 1.09 -7.12 5.40
N PRO A 87 2.11 -7.87 5.80
CA PRO A 87 2.12 -9.00 6.76
C PRO A 87 2.35 -8.57 8.23
N LEU A 88 2.59 -7.28 8.52
CA LEU A 88 3.04 -6.79 9.83
C LEU A 88 2.03 -7.08 10.94
N PHE A 89 0.75 -6.93 10.64
CA PHE A 89 -0.34 -7.08 11.60
C PHE A 89 -1.25 -8.26 11.27
N PHE A 90 -0.70 -9.28 10.61
CA PHE A 90 -1.48 -10.46 10.19
C PHE A 90 -2.21 -11.11 11.37
N GLU A 91 -1.50 -11.48 12.44
CA GLU A 91 -2.07 -12.20 13.58
C GLU A 91 -2.97 -11.30 14.45
N SER A 92 -2.54 -10.05 14.68
CA SER A 92 -3.19 -9.17 15.66
C SER A 92 -4.38 -8.40 15.11
N LEU A 93 -4.44 -8.18 13.78
CA LEU A 93 -5.46 -7.36 13.14
C LEU A 93 -6.13 -8.11 11.98
N SER A 94 -5.34 -8.52 10.99
CA SER A 94 -5.90 -8.99 9.72
C SER A 94 -6.63 -10.31 9.86
N LEU A 95 -6.08 -11.29 10.56
CA LEU A 95 -6.70 -12.59 10.74
C LEU A 95 -8.03 -12.54 11.53
N PRO A 96 -8.14 -11.79 12.65
CA PRO A 96 -9.42 -11.59 13.33
C PRO A 96 -10.52 -10.98 12.45
N MET A 97 -10.19 -9.99 11.63
CA MET A 97 -11.12 -9.39 10.67
C MET A 97 -11.51 -10.38 9.58
N ALA A 98 -10.52 -11.06 8.98
CA ALA A 98 -10.70 -12.02 7.89
C ALA A 98 -11.60 -13.21 8.27
N ARG A 99 -11.54 -13.69 9.51
CA ARG A 99 -12.40 -14.79 10.02
C ARG A 99 -13.90 -14.47 9.98
N ASN A 100 -14.25 -13.19 9.94
CA ASN A 100 -15.64 -12.72 9.89
C ASN A 100 -16.02 -12.13 8.53
N SER A 101 -15.13 -12.24 7.52
CA SER A 101 -15.32 -11.65 6.19
C SER A 101 -15.57 -12.75 5.15
N GLN A 102 -16.46 -12.48 4.21
CA GLN A 102 -16.74 -13.38 3.09
C GLN A 102 -15.70 -13.30 1.99
N TYR A 103 -15.12 -12.11 1.81
CA TYR A 103 -14.06 -11.88 0.83
C TYR A 103 -12.89 -11.19 1.53
N VAL A 104 -11.69 -11.68 1.26
CA VAL A 104 -10.45 -11.14 1.84
C VAL A 104 -9.48 -10.81 0.72
N PHE A 105 -8.95 -9.59 0.76
CA PHE A 105 -7.88 -9.14 -0.10
C PHE A 105 -6.65 -8.80 0.72
N THR A 106 -5.46 -9.13 0.26
CA THR A 106 -4.20 -8.84 0.95
C THR A 106 -3.20 -8.19 0.00
N THR A 107 -2.34 -7.32 0.53
CA THR A 107 -1.22 -6.71 -0.22
C THR A 107 0.03 -7.60 -0.24
N ALA A 108 0.06 -8.65 0.60
CA ALA A 108 1.20 -9.52 0.84
C ALA A 108 0.93 -10.95 0.34
N ALA A 109 1.57 -11.34 -0.76
CA ALA A 109 1.34 -12.64 -1.39
C ALA A 109 1.63 -13.82 -0.45
N GLU A 110 2.61 -13.68 0.44
CA GLU A 110 2.97 -14.69 1.44
C GLU A 110 1.88 -14.89 2.50
N CYS A 111 0.95 -13.95 2.65
CA CYS A 111 -0.19 -14.09 3.56
C CYS A 111 -1.31 -14.95 2.96
N ILE A 112 -1.36 -15.16 1.66
CA ILE A 112 -2.39 -16.00 1.01
C ILE A 112 -2.34 -17.42 1.55
N ASP A 113 -1.17 -18.05 1.62
CA ASP A 113 -1.01 -19.39 2.18
C ASP A 113 -1.35 -19.44 3.68
N LYS A 114 -1.05 -18.34 4.42
CA LYS A 114 -1.44 -18.23 5.83
C LYS A 114 -2.97 -18.20 5.98
N TYR A 115 -3.67 -17.40 5.18
CA TYR A 115 -5.14 -17.38 5.16
C TYR A 115 -5.71 -18.75 4.78
N TYR A 116 -5.15 -19.35 3.75
CA TYR A 116 -5.58 -20.67 3.31
C TYR A 116 -5.44 -21.73 4.40
N SER A 117 -4.36 -21.72 5.18
CA SER A 117 -4.16 -22.62 6.33
C SER A 117 -5.22 -22.46 7.42
N GLN A 118 -5.90 -21.30 7.47
CA GLN A 118 -7.03 -21.00 8.37
C GLN A 118 -8.41 -21.27 7.72
N GLY A 119 -8.44 -21.87 6.52
CA GLY A 119 -9.67 -22.09 5.77
C GLY A 119 -10.27 -20.84 5.13
N ILE A 120 -9.49 -19.76 5.02
CA ILE A 120 -9.92 -18.49 4.45
C ILE A 120 -9.33 -18.36 3.04
N LYS A 121 -10.18 -18.08 2.04
CA LYS A 121 -9.74 -17.72 0.70
C LYS A 121 -9.39 -16.25 0.66
N ALA A 122 -8.15 -15.93 0.30
CA ALA A 122 -7.71 -14.55 0.11
C ALA A 122 -7.22 -14.32 -1.32
N HIS A 123 -7.38 -13.08 -1.78
CA HIS A 123 -6.96 -12.62 -3.10
C HIS A 123 -5.85 -11.57 -2.95
N LEU A 124 -4.84 -11.60 -3.84
CA LEU A 124 -3.83 -10.55 -3.87
C LEU A 124 -4.45 -9.29 -4.48
N MET A 125 -4.36 -8.17 -3.76
CA MET A 125 -4.75 -6.84 -4.25
C MET A 125 -3.77 -5.81 -3.72
N LEU A 126 -2.86 -5.36 -4.58
CA LEU A 126 -1.81 -4.41 -4.24
C LEU A 126 -2.38 -2.99 -4.11
N PHE A 127 -1.61 -2.08 -3.50
CA PHE A 127 -1.84 -0.65 -3.64
C PHE A 127 -1.73 -0.22 -5.10
N ALA A 128 -2.18 1.00 -5.39
CA ALA A 128 -2.21 1.54 -6.74
C ALA A 128 -2.13 3.07 -6.74
N CYS A 129 -2.04 3.67 -7.92
CA CYS A 129 -2.29 5.09 -8.12
C CYS A 129 -3.66 5.33 -8.77
N SER A 130 -4.16 6.56 -8.64
CA SER A 130 -5.36 7.06 -9.33
C SER A 130 -4.91 8.10 -10.35
N PRO A 131 -4.90 7.83 -11.65
CA PRO A 131 -4.45 8.80 -12.66
C PRO A 131 -5.23 10.12 -12.66
N SER A 132 -6.50 10.09 -12.27
CA SER A 132 -7.31 11.31 -12.12
C SER A 132 -6.88 12.19 -10.96
N PHE A 133 -6.12 11.65 -9.99
CA PHE A 133 -5.59 12.37 -8.83
C PHE A 133 -4.06 12.41 -8.83
N HIS A 134 -3.39 11.26 -9.02
CA HIS A 134 -1.93 11.14 -9.04
C HIS A 134 -1.41 11.38 -10.45
N HIS A 135 -1.31 12.63 -10.83
CA HIS A 135 -0.71 13.08 -12.08
C HIS A 135 0.20 14.28 -11.82
N ARG A 136 1.06 14.57 -12.77
CA ARG A 136 1.94 15.73 -12.70
C ARG A 136 1.11 17.02 -12.72
N VAL A 137 1.44 17.92 -11.81
CA VAL A 137 0.82 19.27 -11.70
C VAL A 137 1.89 20.34 -11.81
N GLU A 138 1.48 21.61 -11.90
CA GLU A 138 2.40 22.75 -11.91
C GLU A 138 3.25 22.74 -10.64
N PRO A 139 4.58 22.85 -10.76
CA PRO A 139 5.49 22.90 -9.63
C PRO A 139 5.26 24.13 -8.74
N ASP A 140 5.44 23.95 -7.43
CA ASP A 140 5.38 25.01 -6.42
C ASP A 140 6.79 25.23 -5.83
N PRO A 141 7.32 26.46 -5.84
CA PRO A 141 8.64 26.78 -5.29
C PRO A 141 8.84 26.34 -3.83
N ARG A 142 7.78 26.23 -3.02
CA ARG A 142 7.85 25.73 -1.64
C ARG A 142 8.42 24.33 -1.54
N PHE A 143 8.27 23.52 -2.58
CA PHE A 143 8.70 22.12 -2.63
C PHE A 143 9.88 21.88 -3.59
N ASN A 144 10.48 22.94 -4.12
CA ASN A 144 11.62 22.83 -5.05
C ASN A 144 12.92 22.53 -4.30
N HIS A 145 13.05 21.29 -3.85
CA HIS A 145 14.22 20.77 -3.15
C HIS A 145 14.95 19.71 -4.00
N ASP A 146 16.23 19.48 -3.69
CA ASP A 146 16.98 18.40 -4.31
C ASP A 146 16.35 17.04 -3.97
N CYS A 147 16.01 16.86 -2.68
CA CYS A 147 15.38 15.64 -2.19
C CYS A 147 14.21 15.96 -1.28
N ILE A 148 13.11 15.22 -1.45
CA ILE A 148 12.02 15.22 -0.45
C ILE A 148 11.68 13.79 -0.04
N PHE A 149 11.24 13.63 1.20
CA PHE A 149 10.54 12.47 1.69
C PHE A 149 9.15 12.87 2.21
N VAL A 150 8.10 12.12 1.84
CA VAL A 150 6.74 12.36 2.31
C VAL A 150 6.21 11.10 3.00
N GLY A 151 6.02 11.18 4.31
CA GLY A 151 5.49 10.09 5.12
C GLY A 151 5.82 10.24 6.60
N ASN A 152 5.23 9.39 7.43
CA ASN A 152 5.42 9.45 8.87
C ASN A 152 6.67 8.67 9.33
N ASN A 153 7.14 9.04 10.52
CA ASN A 153 8.22 8.35 11.20
C ASN A 153 7.68 7.06 11.84
N TYR A 154 7.98 5.94 11.22
CA TYR A 154 7.68 4.60 11.70
C TYR A 154 8.97 3.84 12.07
N SER A 155 9.93 4.51 12.74
CA SER A 155 11.23 3.94 13.13
C SER A 155 11.14 2.78 14.14
N GLN A 156 9.95 2.53 14.69
CA GLN A 156 9.69 1.33 15.49
C GLN A 156 9.75 0.04 14.66
N PHE A 157 9.47 0.10 13.35
CA PHE A 157 9.58 -1.06 12.45
C PHE A 157 11.02 -1.23 11.97
N PRO A 158 11.65 -2.40 12.18
CA PRO A 158 13.06 -2.61 11.84
C PRO A 158 13.42 -2.32 10.39
N ALA A 159 12.59 -2.77 9.43
CA ALA A 159 12.81 -2.53 8.01
C ALA A 159 12.74 -1.03 7.66
N ARG A 160 11.82 -0.30 8.31
CA ARG A 160 11.67 1.14 8.14
C ARG A 160 12.89 1.90 8.68
N LEU A 161 13.36 1.53 9.88
CA LEU A 161 14.57 2.10 10.49
C LEU A 161 15.79 1.86 9.60
N LYS A 162 15.99 0.62 9.14
CA LYS A 162 17.04 0.27 8.18
C LYS A 162 16.96 1.12 6.91
N GLY A 163 15.75 1.33 6.38
CA GLY A 163 15.53 2.20 5.22
C GLY A 163 15.91 3.65 5.51
N MET A 164 15.60 4.19 6.69
CA MET A 164 16.02 5.54 7.11
C MET A 164 17.55 5.66 7.16
N GLU A 165 18.23 4.65 7.68
CA GLU A 165 19.69 4.60 7.73
C GLU A 165 20.36 4.49 6.35
N ILE A 166 19.69 3.82 5.40
CA ILE A 166 20.19 3.69 4.02
C ILE A 166 19.89 4.95 3.21
N ILE A 167 18.69 5.52 3.31
CA ILE A 167 18.19 6.55 2.39
C ILE A 167 18.30 7.96 2.97
N LEU A 168 17.84 8.20 4.22
CA LEU A 168 17.77 9.55 4.76
C LEU A 168 19.05 9.97 5.46
N LYS A 169 19.58 9.12 6.33
CA LYS A 169 20.74 9.44 7.16
C LYS A 169 21.95 9.92 6.34
N PRO A 170 22.39 9.25 5.28
CA PRO A 170 23.59 9.69 4.54
C PRO A 170 23.40 11.04 3.87
N LEU A 171 22.18 11.40 3.48
CA LEU A 171 21.86 12.70 2.90
C LEU A 171 21.85 13.80 3.97
N ILE A 172 21.37 13.48 5.18
CA ILE A 172 21.44 14.38 6.34
C ILE A 172 22.89 14.61 6.75
N ASP A 173 23.68 13.55 6.88
CA ASP A 173 25.10 13.62 7.32
C ASP A 173 25.97 14.43 6.32
N LYS A 174 25.57 14.50 5.05
CA LYS A 174 26.28 15.25 4.00
C LYS A 174 25.62 16.58 3.62
N ASP A 175 24.65 17.02 4.41
CA ASP A 175 23.96 18.33 4.27
C ASP A 175 23.38 18.58 2.86
N PHE A 176 22.75 17.55 2.29
CA PHE A 176 21.98 17.73 1.06
C PHE A 176 20.72 18.61 1.31
N ASP A 177 20.25 19.32 0.29
CA ASP A 177 18.95 19.99 0.33
C ASP A 177 17.82 18.95 0.40
N LEU A 178 17.55 18.50 1.64
CA LEU A 178 16.57 17.49 1.98
C LEU A 178 15.46 18.09 2.85
N LYS A 179 14.20 17.85 2.46
CA LYS A 179 13.03 18.11 3.30
C LYS A 179 12.21 16.84 3.54
N VAL A 180 11.78 16.70 4.79
CA VAL A 180 10.94 15.59 5.25
C VAL A 180 9.59 16.12 5.68
N TYR A 181 8.53 15.66 5.02
CA TYR A 181 7.14 16.03 5.29
C TYR A 181 6.39 14.88 5.96
N GLY A 182 5.57 15.18 6.95
CA GLY A 182 4.77 14.22 7.70
C GLY A 182 4.37 14.76 9.06
N LEU A 183 3.92 13.88 9.95
CA LEU A 183 3.62 14.26 11.32
C LEU A 183 4.90 14.68 12.07
N ASP A 184 4.73 15.47 13.10
CA ASP A 184 5.81 15.98 13.98
C ASP A 184 6.55 14.90 14.77
N TRP A 185 6.16 13.64 14.63
CA TRP A 185 6.88 12.46 15.14
C TRP A 185 8.34 12.43 14.69
N TRP A 186 8.67 13.09 13.56
CA TRP A 186 10.03 13.24 13.07
C TRP A 186 10.93 14.03 14.01
N LEU A 187 10.36 14.95 14.80
CA LEU A 187 11.08 15.81 15.75
C LEU A 187 11.22 15.17 17.15
N ASN A 188 10.52 14.07 17.39
CA ASN A 188 10.55 13.41 18.69
C ASN A 188 11.88 12.66 18.89
N ARG A 189 12.73 13.19 19.76
CA ARG A 189 14.05 12.63 20.13
C ARG A 189 13.98 11.28 20.86
N GLN A 190 12.81 10.84 21.28
CA GLN A 190 12.61 9.49 21.86
C GLN A 190 12.47 8.41 20.77
N ASN A 191 12.21 8.79 19.53
CA ASN A 191 12.17 7.86 18.41
C ASN A 191 13.58 7.34 18.10
N ARG A 192 13.65 6.11 17.57
CA ARG A 192 14.93 5.47 17.16
C ARG A 192 15.65 6.25 16.06
N PHE A 193 14.89 7.00 15.28
CA PHE A 193 15.36 7.94 14.27
C PHE A 193 14.59 9.24 14.43
N PHE A 194 15.28 10.37 14.44
CA PHE A 194 14.68 11.70 14.47
C PHE A 194 15.50 12.64 13.56
N ILE A 195 14.94 13.78 13.23
CA ILE A 195 15.59 14.79 12.39
C ILE A 195 15.61 16.15 13.11
N GLU A 196 16.55 17.00 12.74
CA GLU A 196 16.61 18.37 13.25
C GLU A 196 15.54 19.26 12.58
N PRO A 197 15.06 20.32 13.27
CA PRO A 197 13.94 21.15 12.78
C PRO A 197 14.15 21.74 11.39
N HIS A 198 15.39 22.04 10.99
CA HIS A 198 15.67 22.64 9.67
C HIS A 198 15.41 21.67 8.50
N ILE A 199 15.39 20.35 8.75
CA ILE A 199 15.09 19.30 7.75
C ILE A 199 13.57 19.05 7.67
N TYR A 200 12.84 19.35 8.76
CA TYR A 200 11.41 19.12 8.81
C TYR A 200 10.65 20.17 8.01
N GLY A 201 9.90 19.70 7.01
CA GLY A 201 9.07 20.56 6.13
C GLY A 201 7.65 20.80 6.65
N GLY A 202 7.26 20.13 7.75
CA GLY A 202 5.91 20.23 8.32
C GLY A 202 4.98 19.09 7.89
N GLY A 203 3.74 19.17 8.36
CA GLY A 203 2.64 18.35 7.86
C GLY A 203 2.31 18.69 6.41
N LEU A 204 1.86 17.69 5.65
CA LEU A 204 1.44 17.90 4.27
C LEU A 204 0.05 17.31 4.08
N ALA A 205 -0.90 18.12 3.59
CA ALA A 205 -2.21 17.64 3.22
C ALA A 205 -2.09 16.66 2.03
N TYR A 206 -2.99 15.69 1.97
CA TYR A 206 -2.90 14.66 0.93
C TYR A 206 -2.97 15.25 -0.48
N GLU A 207 -3.80 16.27 -0.66
CA GLU A 207 -4.00 16.99 -1.91
C GLU A 207 -2.73 17.75 -2.37
N GLU A 208 -1.88 18.18 -1.42
CA GLU A 208 -0.62 18.86 -1.72
C GLU A 208 0.51 17.89 -2.11
N MET A 209 0.37 16.59 -1.79
CA MET A 209 1.45 15.61 -2.07
C MET A 209 1.81 15.57 -3.55
N ARG A 210 0.83 15.62 -4.46
CA ARG A 210 1.10 15.63 -5.90
C ARG A 210 1.91 16.85 -6.33
N THR A 211 1.68 18.01 -5.70
CA THR A 211 2.46 19.23 -5.95
C THR A 211 3.89 19.06 -5.45
N ALA A 212 4.08 18.52 -4.24
CA ALA A 212 5.40 18.23 -3.70
C ALA A 212 6.18 17.24 -4.59
N TYR A 213 5.52 16.15 -5.04
CA TYR A 213 6.13 15.16 -5.94
C TYR A 213 6.46 15.72 -7.33
N SER A 214 5.66 16.66 -7.83
CA SER A 214 5.89 17.32 -9.12
C SER A 214 7.00 18.38 -9.08
N SER A 215 7.33 18.90 -7.90
CA SER A 215 8.25 20.02 -7.70
C SER A 215 9.67 19.57 -7.37
N ALA A 216 9.82 18.52 -6.57
CA ALA A 216 11.13 18.05 -6.12
C ALA A 216 11.92 17.36 -7.25
N LYS A 217 13.25 17.46 -7.18
CA LYS A 217 14.12 16.78 -8.15
C LYS A 217 14.16 15.27 -7.92
N ILE A 218 14.20 14.81 -6.67
CA ILE A 218 14.22 13.41 -6.25
C ILE A 218 13.20 13.21 -5.13
N VAL A 219 12.28 12.28 -5.32
CA VAL A 219 11.36 11.84 -4.26
C VAL A 219 11.90 10.54 -3.65
N LEU A 220 12.08 10.55 -2.33
CA LEU A 220 12.66 9.44 -1.59
C LEU A 220 11.57 8.49 -1.09
N GLY A 221 11.85 7.20 -1.08
CA GLY A 221 10.95 6.14 -0.64
C GLY A 221 11.50 5.29 0.50
N LEU A 222 10.60 4.89 1.40
CA LEU A 222 10.89 3.97 2.50
C LEU A 222 9.79 2.93 2.63
N HIS A 223 10.17 1.71 3.01
CA HIS A 223 9.27 0.59 3.22
C HIS A 223 9.34 0.07 4.65
N SER A 224 8.20 -0.33 5.22
CA SER A 224 8.12 -0.91 6.57
C SER A 224 8.28 -2.43 6.57
N VAL A 225 8.27 -3.04 5.37
CA VAL A 225 8.48 -4.47 5.13
C VAL A 225 9.59 -4.64 4.10
N ASP A 226 10.60 -5.45 4.40
CA ASP A 226 11.73 -5.75 3.51
C ASP A 226 11.90 -7.25 3.20
N THR A 227 10.89 -8.05 3.54
CA THR A 227 10.89 -9.52 3.33
C THR A 227 9.78 -9.99 2.41
N SER A 228 8.72 -9.19 2.22
CA SER A 228 7.60 -9.52 1.34
C SER A 228 8.00 -9.47 -0.13
N PRO A 229 7.51 -10.42 -0.96
CA PRO A 229 7.69 -10.35 -2.41
C PRO A 229 6.78 -9.33 -3.11
N THR A 230 5.76 -8.80 -2.44
CA THR A 230 4.75 -7.91 -3.07
C THR A 230 4.39 -6.67 -2.27
N MET A 231 4.53 -6.70 -0.93
CA MET A 231 4.15 -5.57 -0.08
C MET A 231 5.18 -4.45 -0.18
N ILE A 232 4.75 -3.31 -0.69
CA ILE A 232 5.52 -2.05 -0.73
C ILE A 232 4.66 -0.88 -0.25
N SER A 233 5.29 0.23 0.06
CA SER A 233 4.56 1.45 0.43
C SER A 233 3.66 1.93 -0.72
N MET A 234 2.41 2.31 -0.40
CA MET A 234 1.48 2.95 -1.35
C MET A 234 2.10 4.19 -2.02
N ARG A 235 2.97 4.90 -1.31
CA ARG A 235 3.67 6.09 -1.81
C ARG A 235 4.49 5.82 -3.06
N THR A 236 4.96 4.59 -3.28
CA THR A 236 5.66 4.21 -4.51
C THR A 236 4.77 4.41 -5.73
N PHE A 237 3.56 3.87 -5.70
CA PHE A 237 2.61 4.01 -6.81
C PHE A 237 2.14 5.45 -7.00
N GLU A 238 1.88 6.16 -5.90
CA GLU A 238 1.44 7.55 -5.92
C GLU A 238 2.50 8.50 -6.47
N SER A 239 3.75 8.37 -6.01
CA SER A 239 4.87 9.20 -6.48
C SER A 239 5.16 8.96 -7.97
N LEU A 240 5.21 7.69 -8.38
CA LEU A 240 5.37 7.33 -9.80
C LEU A 240 4.18 7.82 -10.63
N GLY A 241 2.95 7.71 -10.12
CA GLY A 241 1.75 8.25 -10.76
C GLY A 241 1.82 9.76 -10.99
N CYS A 242 2.44 10.50 -10.07
CA CYS A 242 2.69 11.94 -10.22
C CYS A 242 3.87 12.27 -11.16
N GLY A 243 4.52 11.27 -11.76
CA GLY A 243 5.67 11.46 -12.65
C GLY A 243 6.93 11.93 -11.92
N ALA A 244 7.10 11.56 -10.65
CA ALA A 244 8.29 11.85 -9.88
C ALA A 244 9.45 10.89 -10.23
N PHE A 245 10.69 11.40 -10.19
CA PHE A 245 11.84 10.52 -10.09
C PHE A 245 11.92 9.98 -8.67
N TYR A 246 11.79 8.66 -8.52
CA TYR A 246 11.66 8.00 -7.23
C TYR A 246 12.88 7.15 -6.90
N LEU A 247 13.55 7.47 -5.78
CA LEU A 247 14.67 6.72 -5.25
C LEU A 247 14.28 6.11 -3.90
N THR A 248 14.44 4.79 -3.75
CA THR A 248 13.96 4.08 -2.58
C THR A 248 14.97 3.06 -2.05
N GLN A 249 14.76 2.56 -0.83
CA GLN A 249 15.49 1.39 -0.35
C GLN A 249 15.12 0.17 -1.21
N TRP A 250 16.10 -0.69 -1.46
CA TRP A 250 15.85 -1.98 -2.07
C TRP A 250 15.03 -2.89 -1.14
N THR A 251 14.03 -3.56 -1.70
CA THR A 251 13.32 -4.68 -1.09
C THR A 251 12.99 -5.72 -2.15
N PRO A 252 12.72 -6.99 -1.79
CA PRO A 252 12.29 -7.99 -2.77
C PRO A 252 11.07 -7.56 -3.57
N ALA A 253 10.10 -6.89 -2.92
CA ALA A 253 8.89 -6.41 -3.58
C ALA A 253 9.19 -5.31 -4.61
N VAL A 254 10.09 -4.38 -4.30
CA VAL A 254 10.50 -3.33 -5.25
C VAL A 254 11.17 -3.96 -6.47
N GLU A 255 12.10 -4.91 -6.27
CA GLU A 255 12.79 -5.62 -7.36
C GLU A 255 11.87 -6.51 -8.19
N ASN A 256 10.85 -7.10 -7.57
CA ASN A 256 9.87 -7.94 -8.27
C ASN A 256 8.91 -7.12 -9.14
N LEU A 257 8.51 -5.94 -8.67
CA LEU A 257 7.47 -5.11 -9.30
C LEU A 257 8.02 -4.11 -10.30
N PHE A 258 9.28 -3.70 -10.17
CA PHE A 258 9.87 -2.64 -10.98
C PHE A 258 11.25 -3.01 -11.53
N SER A 259 11.71 -2.30 -12.56
CA SER A 259 13.07 -2.39 -13.10
C SER A 259 13.90 -1.19 -12.61
N ASN A 260 15.07 -1.49 -12.01
CA ASN A 260 16.01 -0.47 -11.55
C ASN A 260 16.53 0.38 -12.72
N HIS A 261 16.71 1.69 -12.51
CA HIS A 261 17.18 2.65 -13.52
C HIS A 261 16.27 2.78 -14.76
N GLU A 262 15.10 2.14 -14.72
CA GLU A 262 14.10 2.21 -15.80
C GLU A 262 12.78 2.82 -15.32
N HIS A 263 12.18 2.27 -14.26
CA HIS A 263 10.91 2.74 -13.70
C HIS A 263 11.11 3.60 -12.46
N LEU A 264 12.10 3.28 -11.68
CA LEU A 264 12.54 3.94 -10.45
C LEU A 264 14.01 3.56 -10.18
N VAL A 265 14.58 4.09 -9.10
CA VAL A 265 15.91 3.72 -8.64
C VAL A 265 15.86 3.20 -7.21
N TRP A 266 16.62 2.16 -6.89
CA TRP A 266 16.78 1.72 -5.51
C TRP A 266 18.25 1.71 -5.07
N SER A 267 18.44 1.83 -3.77
CA SER A 267 19.74 1.74 -3.11
C SER A 267 19.75 0.64 -2.06
N LYS A 268 20.90 -0.01 -1.89
CA LYS A 268 21.15 -1.07 -0.91
C LYS A 268 22.05 -0.63 0.25
N SER A 269 22.69 0.54 0.13
CA SER A 269 23.62 1.03 1.15
C SER A 269 23.63 2.56 1.24
N PRO A 270 24.06 3.13 2.38
CA PRO A 270 24.21 4.57 2.56
C PRO A 270 25.15 5.21 1.52
N GLN A 271 26.26 4.54 1.20
CA GLN A 271 27.22 5.04 0.23
C GLN A 271 26.60 5.10 -1.18
N GLU A 272 25.92 4.03 -1.60
CA GLU A 272 25.21 3.97 -2.90
C GLU A 272 24.14 5.05 -3.01
N THR A 273 23.43 5.35 -1.90
CA THR A 273 22.42 6.43 -1.89
C THR A 273 23.03 7.78 -2.25
N VAL A 274 24.17 8.12 -1.64
CA VAL A 274 24.86 9.37 -1.94
C VAL A 274 25.30 9.42 -3.40
N GLU A 275 25.96 8.37 -3.87
CA GLU A 275 26.43 8.28 -5.26
C GLU A 275 25.29 8.41 -6.27
N LEU A 276 24.15 7.75 -6.01
CA LEU A 276 22.96 7.84 -6.85
C LEU A 276 22.34 9.25 -6.84
N VAL A 277 22.24 9.88 -5.66
CA VAL A 277 21.70 11.24 -5.56
C VAL A 277 22.60 12.23 -6.31
N GLU A 278 23.92 12.21 -6.09
CA GLU A 278 24.88 13.07 -6.80
C GLU A 278 24.79 12.83 -8.33
N TYR A 279 24.78 11.55 -8.73
CA TYR A 279 24.70 11.17 -10.15
C TYR A 279 23.44 11.74 -10.83
N TYR A 280 22.26 11.54 -10.19
CA TYR A 280 21.02 11.94 -10.80
C TYR A 280 20.70 13.44 -10.63
N LEU A 281 21.21 14.12 -9.62
CA LEU A 281 21.13 15.59 -9.55
C LEU A 281 21.85 16.26 -10.72
N ALA A 282 22.98 15.70 -11.13
CA ALA A 282 23.75 16.20 -12.27
C ALA A 282 23.14 15.84 -13.65
N ARG A 283 22.12 14.97 -13.73
CA ARG A 283 21.55 14.42 -14.98
C ARG A 283 20.04 14.57 -15.07
N PRO A 284 19.51 15.79 -15.25
CA PRO A 284 18.07 16.05 -15.25
C PRO A 284 17.31 15.31 -16.36
N GLU A 285 17.90 15.14 -17.53
CA GLU A 285 17.26 14.44 -18.66
C GLU A 285 17.04 12.96 -18.34
N GLU A 286 18.04 12.32 -17.72
CA GLU A 286 17.95 10.91 -17.32
C GLU A 286 16.93 10.72 -16.20
N ARG A 287 16.89 11.61 -15.19
CA ARG A 287 15.84 11.63 -14.18
C ARG A 287 14.45 11.70 -14.82
N GLN A 288 14.26 12.65 -15.76
CA GLN A 288 12.98 12.81 -16.44
C GLN A 288 12.60 11.60 -17.28
N ARG A 289 13.56 10.94 -17.92
CA ARG A 289 13.32 9.70 -18.67
C ARG A 289 12.80 8.60 -17.75
N ILE A 290 13.48 8.35 -16.61
CA ILE A 290 13.08 7.34 -15.63
C ILE A 290 11.71 7.67 -15.03
N ALA A 291 11.47 8.94 -14.68
CA ALA A 291 10.19 9.39 -14.14
C ALA A 291 9.02 9.16 -15.11
N ARG A 292 9.20 9.48 -16.40
CA ARG A 292 8.19 9.19 -17.45
C ARG A 292 7.93 7.69 -17.61
N ASN A 293 8.98 6.88 -17.62
CA ASN A 293 8.85 5.43 -17.74
C ASN A 293 8.11 4.84 -16.52
N GLY A 294 8.46 5.29 -15.31
CA GLY A 294 7.79 4.88 -14.08
C GLY A 294 6.30 5.23 -14.07
N GLN A 295 5.96 6.46 -14.49
CA GLN A 295 4.56 6.89 -14.62
C GLN A 295 3.80 6.05 -15.65
N ALA A 296 4.36 5.88 -16.84
CA ALA A 296 3.74 5.07 -17.89
C ALA A 296 3.52 3.62 -17.44
N TYR A 297 4.49 3.05 -16.72
CA TYR A 297 4.41 1.70 -16.19
C TYR A 297 3.29 1.54 -15.15
N VAL A 298 3.21 2.43 -14.14
CA VAL A 298 2.15 2.31 -13.13
C VAL A 298 0.78 2.62 -13.70
N TYR A 299 0.66 3.50 -14.66
CA TYR A 299 -0.61 3.77 -15.34
C TYR A 299 -1.10 2.57 -16.16
N ALA A 300 -0.18 1.83 -16.77
CA ALA A 300 -0.53 0.65 -17.55
C ALA A 300 -0.86 -0.59 -16.72
N ARG A 301 -0.48 -0.65 -15.40
CA ARG A 301 -0.52 -1.90 -14.64
C ARG A 301 -0.99 -1.76 -13.20
N HIS A 302 -0.88 -0.58 -12.60
CA HIS A 302 -1.06 -0.38 -11.16
C HIS A 302 -1.94 0.83 -10.85
N THR A 303 -3.09 0.90 -11.49
CA THR A 303 -4.12 1.90 -11.17
C THR A 303 -5.25 1.29 -10.35
N TYR A 304 -6.03 2.13 -9.69
CA TYR A 304 -7.24 1.66 -9.00
C TYR A 304 -8.30 1.10 -9.96
N HIS A 305 -8.24 1.40 -11.26
CA HIS A 305 -9.06 0.71 -12.26
C HIS A 305 -8.71 -0.78 -12.32
N HIS A 306 -7.43 -1.14 -12.40
CA HIS A 306 -7.01 -2.55 -12.35
C HIS A 306 -7.45 -3.22 -11.04
N ARG A 307 -7.35 -2.51 -9.90
CA ARG A 307 -7.76 -3.06 -8.59
C ARG A 307 -9.27 -3.22 -8.49
N ALA A 308 -10.05 -2.29 -9.04
CA ALA A 308 -11.51 -2.41 -9.08
C ALA A 308 -11.96 -3.59 -9.96
N GLU A 309 -11.30 -3.83 -11.09
CA GLU A 309 -11.55 -5.01 -11.92
C GLU A 309 -11.21 -6.31 -11.18
N GLU A 310 -10.02 -6.38 -10.54
CA GLU A 310 -9.62 -7.53 -9.70
C GLU A 310 -10.64 -7.77 -8.58
N PHE A 311 -11.07 -6.70 -7.91
CA PHE A 311 -12.05 -6.71 -6.83
C PHE A 311 -13.42 -7.24 -7.31
N LEU A 312 -13.98 -6.66 -8.36
CA LEU A 312 -15.29 -7.06 -8.90
C LEU A 312 -15.28 -8.49 -9.44
N ASN A 313 -14.20 -8.91 -10.11
CA ASN A 313 -14.05 -10.28 -10.62
C ASN A 313 -14.01 -11.31 -9.48
N ALA A 314 -13.36 -10.98 -8.37
CA ALA A 314 -13.34 -11.87 -7.21
C ALA A 314 -14.73 -12.09 -6.60
N LEU A 315 -15.61 -11.07 -6.63
CA LEU A 315 -16.99 -11.16 -6.13
C LEU A 315 -17.92 -11.99 -7.03
N GLN A 316 -17.63 -12.07 -8.34
CA GLN A 316 -18.39 -12.89 -9.28
C GLN A 316 -18.08 -14.40 -9.17
N THR A 317 -16.94 -14.74 -8.56
CA THR A 317 -16.58 -16.14 -8.30
C THR A 317 -17.26 -16.59 -7.02
N PRO A 318 -18.23 -17.53 -7.04
CA PRO A 318 -18.96 -17.91 -5.84
C PRO A 318 -18.00 -18.23 -4.70
N ALA A 319 -18.30 -17.75 -3.50
CA ALA A 319 -17.66 -18.22 -2.29
C ALA A 319 -17.96 -19.71 -2.19
N VAL A 320 -16.97 -20.57 -2.45
CA VAL A 320 -17.17 -22.02 -2.49
C VAL A 320 -17.54 -22.50 -1.09
N GLY A 321 -18.83 -22.74 -0.90
CA GLY A 321 -19.32 -23.63 0.13
C GLY A 321 -19.05 -25.04 -0.34
N SER A 322 -18.03 -25.67 0.24
CA SER A 322 -17.69 -27.09 0.27
C SER A 322 -16.24 -27.37 -0.15
N ARG A 323 -15.61 -28.20 0.67
CA ARG A 323 -14.27 -28.76 0.52
C ARG A 323 -14.18 -29.57 -0.77
N HIS A 324 -13.65 -29.10 -1.83
CA HIS A 324 -13.03 -29.81 -2.96
C HIS A 324 -13.16 -28.97 -4.24
N ASP A 325 -12.06 -28.44 -4.66
CA ASP A 325 -11.59 -27.99 -5.97
C ASP A 325 -10.92 -26.63 -5.91
N TYR A 326 -9.71 -26.64 -5.35
CA TYR A 326 -8.81 -25.50 -5.49
C TYR A 326 -7.76 -25.80 -6.56
N GLY A 327 -8.19 -25.71 -7.83
CA GLY A 327 -7.25 -25.46 -8.91
C GLY A 327 -6.74 -24.04 -8.80
N CYS A 328 -5.42 -23.88 -8.64
CA CYS A 328 -4.76 -22.59 -8.65
C CYS A 328 -5.03 -21.85 -9.96
N CYS A 329 -6.05 -21.00 -10.02
CA CYS A 329 -6.21 -20.03 -11.10
C CYS A 329 -5.58 -18.68 -10.67
N TYR A 330 -4.27 -18.61 -10.74
CA TYR A 330 -3.56 -17.35 -10.82
C TYR A 330 -3.47 -16.98 -12.30
N THR A 331 -4.30 -16.06 -12.76
CA THR A 331 -4.02 -15.32 -13.99
C THR A 331 -3.01 -14.22 -13.64
N VAL A 332 -1.78 -14.62 -13.39
CA VAL A 332 -0.65 -13.72 -13.39
C VAL A 332 -0.17 -13.64 -14.83
N ASP A 333 -0.01 -12.42 -15.35
CA ASP A 333 0.55 -12.14 -16.69
C ASP A 333 1.75 -13.07 -16.97
N SER A 334 1.80 -13.63 -18.18
CA SER A 334 2.76 -14.66 -18.59
C SER A 334 4.25 -14.28 -18.38
N ASN A 335 4.54 -13.01 -18.18
CA ASN A 335 5.88 -12.50 -17.84
C ASN A 335 6.22 -12.61 -16.34
N PHE A 336 5.21 -12.63 -15.45
CA PHE A 336 5.40 -12.84 -14.02
C PHE A 336 5.75 -14.31 -13.72
N ASN A 337 5.20 -15.26 -14.48
CA ASN A 337 5.42 -16.70 -14.30
C ASN A 337 6.83 -17.20 -14.66
N ARG A 338 7.65 -16.47 -15.42
CA ARG A 338 8.98 -16.96 -15.79
C ARG A 338 10.01 -16.92 -14.66
N ARG A 339 9.89 -16.03 -13.69
CA ARG A 339 10.82 -15.91 -12.54
C ARG A 339 10.47 -16.82 -11.36
N TRP A 340 9.19 -17.19 -11.17
CA TRP A 340 8.75 -18.01 -10.03
C TRP A 340 8.98 -19.53 -10.19
N ARG A 341 9.28 -20.01 -11.39
CA ARG A 341 9.57 -21.44 -11.61
C ARG A 341 10.86 -21.98 -10.96
N VAL A 342 11.69 -21.12 -10.38
CA VAL A 342 12.99 -21.53 -9.81
C VAL A 342 12.94 -21.82 -8.30
N MET A 343 11.85 -21.47 -7.60
CA MET A 343 11.69 -21.80 -6.17
C MET A 343 10.76 -23.00 -5.94
N LYS A 344 11.10 -24.17 -6.51
CA LYS A 344 10.57 -25.42 -6.01
C LYS A 344 11.30 -25.80 -4.71
N VAL A 345 10.64 -25.59 -3.59
CA VAL A 345 11.06 -26.12 -2.30
C VAL A 345 11.16 -27.64 -2.43
N LYS A 346 12.36 -28.19 -2.24
CA LYS A 346 12.58 -29.63 -2.11
C LYS A 346 11.78 -30.13 -0.91
N ARG A 347 10.77 -30.98 -1.14
CA ARG A 347 10.13 -31.78 -0.08
C ARG A 347 11.20 -32.67 0.54
N VAL A 348 11.56 -32.40 1.79
CA VAL A 348 12.26 -33.39 2.62
C VAL A 348 11.23 -34.39 3.09
N ALA A 349 11.26 -35.59 2.54
CA ALA A 349 10.48 -36.70 3.03
C ALA A 349 11.09 -37.16 4.36
N ILE A 350 10.38 -36.91 5.46
CA ILE A 350 10.70 -37.53 6.76
C ILE A 350 10.11 -38.91 6.74
N ASN A 351 10.97 -39.93 6.57
CA ASN A 351 10.64 -41.35 6.73
C ASN A 351 10.51 -41.67 8.22
N MET A 352 9.31 -41.75 8.73
CA MET A 352 9.06 -42.36 10.03
C MET A 352 9.05 -43.90 9.87
N LYS A 353 10.10 -44.57 10.29
CA LYS A 353 10.08 -45.98 10.65
C LYS A 353 9.97 -46.09 12.18
N ASN A 354 8.86 -46.67 12.62
CA ASN A 354 8.73 -47.25 13.98
C ASN A 354 9.67 -48.46 14.15
N PRO A 355 10.05 -48.85 15.35
CA PRO A 355 9.14 -49.54 16.25
C PRO A 355 8.75 -48.73 17.50
#